data_e932750018fe7a9ad64019a8c1e84d5f
#
_entry.id   e932750018fe7a9ad64019a8c1e84d5f
#
_cell.length_a   1.000
_cell.length_b   1.000
_cell.length_c   1.000
_cell.angle_alpha   90.00
_cell.angle_beta   90.00
_cell.angle_gamma   90.00
#
_symmetry.space_group_name_H-M   'P 1'
#
loop_
_entity.id
_entity.type
_entity.pdbx_description
1 polymer ?
#
loop_
_entity_poly.entity_id
_entity_poly.type
_entity_poly.pdbx_seq_one_letter_code
_entity_poly.pdbx_strand_id
1 'polypeptide(L)'
;LLTYIGNDSLYANYGDGARGELITDDRNNIYVGSSTFSTDFPTTAGAFQPLSHGEQEGVVLKLDYTLGTLLFSSYIGGSSDDAVFSIDTDDQYRLYVTGGTVSTDFPTSPNAYNATHNGGSTDAFVALVSYDGSTLLGSTYFGSSEFDLSYFVRTDRHNNPHIFGQTKAE
;
A
#
# COMPACT_ATOMS: atom_id res chain seq x y z
N LEU A 1 -7.50 6.89 24.32
CA LEU A 1 -6.08 6.67 24.07
C LEU A 1 -5.72 7.38 22.77
N LEU A 2 -4.69 8.21 22.76
CA LEU A 2 -4.14 8.80 21.54
C LEU A 2 -2.91 8.01 21.16
N THR A 3 -2.91 7.45 19.95
CA THR A 3 -1.75 6.79 19.36
C THR A 3 -1.16 7.72 18.30
N TYR A 4 0.11 8.02 18.40
CA TYR A 4 0.84 8.77 17.40
C TYR A 4 1.52 7.81 16.44
N ILE A 5 1.29 7.99 15.15
CA ILE A 5 1.90 7.18 14.09
C ILE A 5 2.59 8.16 13.14
N GLY A 6 3.91 8.10 13.05
CA GLY A 6 4.68 8.97 12.17
C GLY A 6 5.97 9.46 12.83
N ASN A 7 6.67 10.31 12.11
CA ASN A 7 7.87 10.97 12.57
C ASN A 7 7.68 12.50 12.65
N ASP A 8 8.73 13.23 13.04
CA ASP A 8 8.74 14.69 13.18
C ASP A 8 8.73 15.47 11.85
N SER A 9 8.57 14.83 10.71
CA SER A 9 8.54 15.49 9.41
C SER A 9 7.23 16.25 9.25
N LEU A 10 7.28 17.56 9.29
CA LEU A 10 6.14 18.49 9.19
C LEU A 10 5.62 18.69 7.76
N TYR A 11 6.03 17.89 6.81
CA TYR A 11 5.49 17.98 5.46
C TYR A 11 4.12 17.31 5.40
N ALA A 12 3.09 18.12 5.67
CA ALA A 12 1.76 17.82 5.18
C ALA A 12 1.85 17.78 3.65
N ASN A 13 1.72 16.62 3.09
CA ASN A 13 1.81 16.42 1.66
C ASN A 13 0.54 16.97 1.00
N TYR A 14 0.62 18.21 0.49
CA TYR A 14 -0.45 18.83 -0.26
C TYR A 14 -0.35 18.40 -1.72
N GLY A 15 -1.29 17.60 -2.18
CA GLY A 15 -1.38 17.16 -3.56
C GLY A 15 -1.77 15.69 -3.68
N ASP A 16 -1.64 15.15 -4.85
CA ASP A 16 -2.03 13.75 -5.15
C ASP A 16 -1.20 12.71 -4.38
N GLY A 17 -0.01 13.08 -3.91
CA GLY A 17 0.84 12.24 -3.07
C GLY A 17 0.41 12.12 -1.60
N ALA A 18 -0.59 12.86 -1.14
CA ALA A 18 -1.07 12.84 0.26
C ALA A 18 -2.29 11.96 0.46
N ARG A 19 -2.60 11.10 -0.47
CA ARG A 19 -3.74 10.19 -0.33
C ARG A 19 -3.40 9.06 0.60
N GLY A 20 -4.39 8.65 1.36
CA GLY A 20 -4.37 7.48 2.19
C GLY A 20 -5.81 7.08 2.48
N GLU A 21 -6.00 5.88 2.94
CA GLU A 21 -7.31 5.36 3.29
C GLU A 21 -7.29 4.67 4.65
N LEU A 22 -8.41 4.78 5.34
CA LEU A 22 -8.69 4.08 6.58
C LEU A 22 -9.94 3.27 6.41
N ILE A 23 -9.88 1.98 6.78
CA ILE A 23 -11.02 1.08 6.81
C ILE A 23 -11.05 0.31 8.12
N THR A 24 -12.18 -0.32 8.43
CA THR A 24 -12.33 -1.20 9.59
C THR A 24 -12.89 -2.55 9.16
N ASP A 25 -12.44 -3.63 9.82
CA ASP A 25 -13.03 -4.95 9.67
C ASP A 25 -14.24 -5.15 10.62
N ASP A 26 -14.92 -6.28 10.52
CA ASP A 26 -16.06 -6.64 11.39
C ASP A 26 -15.67 -6.93 12.85
N ARG A 27 -14.38 -7.03 13.14
CA ARG A 27 -13.80 -7.09 14.49
C ARG A 27 -13.43 -5.72 15.03
N ASN A 28 -13.75 -4.66 14.27
CA ASN A 28 -13.41 -3.26 14.51
C ASN A 28 -11.90 -2.98 14.55
N ASN A 29 -11.05 -3.85 13.99
CA ASN A 29 -9.66 -3.49 13.76
C ASN A 29 -9.57 -2.42 12.69
N ILE A 30 -8.59 -1.55 12.81
CA ILE A 30 -8.41 -0.38 11.97
C ILE A 30 -7.23 -0.64 11.05
N TYR A 31 -7.44 -0.54 9.75
CA TYR A 31 -6.39 -0.61 8.75
C TYR A 31 -6.14 0.77 8.17
N VAL A 32 -4.90 1.11 7.96
CA VAL A 32 -4.48 2.37 7.33
C VAL A 32 -3.50 2.06 6.21
N GLY A 33 -3.78 2.62 5.04
CA GLY A 33 -2.84 2.70 3.92
C GLY A 33 -2.47 4.16 3.70
N SER A 34 -1.20 4.48 3.59
CA SER A 34 -0.70 5.84 3.39
C SER A 34 0.71 5.81 2.80
N SER A 35 1.41 6.93 2.86
CA SER A 35 2.80 7.07 2.41
C SER A 35 3.62 7.82 3.45
N THR A 36 4.94 7.59 3.44
CA THR A 36 5.86 8.25 4.34
C THR A 36 7.22 8.49 3.67
N PHE A 37 7.89 9.56 4.06
CA PHE A 37 9.33 9.78 3.77
C PHE A 37 10.23 9.33 4.93
N SER A 38 9.63 8.78 5.99
CA SER A 38 10.38 8.34 7.16
C SER A 38 11.05 7.00 6.90
N THR A 39 12.33 6.91 7.20
CA THR A 39 13.10 5.66 7.20
C THR A 39 12.99 4.88 8.51
N ASP A 40 12.33 5.46 9.52
CA ASP A 40 12.12 4.91 10.86
C ASP A 40 10.62 4.77 11.22
N PHE A 41 9.74 4.71 10.20
CA PHE A 41 8.33 4.42 10.41
C PHE A 41 8.17 3.11 11.17
N PRO A 42 7.31 3.06 12.21
CA PRO A 42 7.19 1.89 13.08
C PRO A 42 6.65 0.67 12.31
N THR A 43 7.50 -0.32 12.09
CA THR A 43 7.13 -1.62 11.52
C THR A 43 7.08 -2.69 12.61
N THR A 44 6.33 -3.76 12.37
CA THR A 44 6.26 -4.90 13.29
C THR A 44 7.31 -5.95 12.98
N ALA A 45 7.72 -6.70 13.99
CA ALA A 45 8.58 -7.86 13.79
C ALA A 45 7.91 -8.87 12.86
N GLY A 46 8.60 -9.29 11.80
CA GLY A 46 8.06 -10.20 10.80
C GLY A 46 7.24 -9.54 9.69
N ALA A 47 7.20 -8.21 9.61
CA ALA A 47 6.62 -7.50 8.48
C ALA A 47 7.25 -7.96 7.15
N PHE A 48 6.47 -8.01 6.07
CA PHE A 48 6.99 -8.44 4.77
C PHE A 48 8.06 -7.48 4.20
N GLN A 49 7.99 -6.18 4.57
CA GLN A 49 9.02 -5.17 4.25
C GLN A 49 9.28 -4.31 5.49
N PRO A 50 10.21 -4.72 6.37
CA PRO A 50 10.44 -4.01 7.64
C PRO A 50 11.27 -2.72 7.50
N LEU A 51 11.92 -2.50 6.37
CA LEU A 51 12.81 -1.35 6.12
C LEU A 51 12.33 -0.58 4.89
N SER A 52 12.54 0.74 4.91
CA SER A 52 12.41 1.60 3.73
C SER A 52 13.52 1.28 2.73
N HIS A 53 13.19 1.31 1.44
CA HIS A 53 14.11 1.10 0.34
C HIS A 53 14.27 2.34 -0.55
N GLY A 54 13.30 3.25 -0.52
CA GLY A 54 13.24 4.43 -1.38
C GLY A 54 13.25 5.75 -0.61
N GLU A 55 12.83 6.80 -1.31
CA GLU A 55 12.65 8.13 -0.73
C GLU A 55 11.25 8.23 -0.10
N GLN A 56 10.18 8.21 -0.88
CA GLN A 56 8.82 8.04 -0.39
C GLN A 56 8.41 6.58 -0.50
N GLU A 57 7.85 6.03 0.56
CA GLU A 57 7.38 4.66 0.62
C GLU A 57 5.88 4.60 0.91
N GLY A 58 5.20 3.66 0.29
CA GLY A 58 3.90 3.24 0.78
C GLY A 58 4.01 2.59 2.15
N VAL A 59 3.00 2.74 2.99
CA VAL A 59 2.90 2.06 4.28
C VAL A 59 1.51 1.49 4.47
N VAL A 60 1.46 0.32 5.10
CA VAL A 60 0.20 -0.33 5.50
C VAL A 60 0.32 -0.78 6.94
N LEU A 61 -0.72 -0.55 7.72
CA LEU A 61 -0.74 -0.98 9.12
C LEU A 61 -2.14 -1.39 9.57
N LYS A 62 -2.18 -2.15 10.65
CA LYS A 62 -3.38 -2.60 11.34
C LYS A 62 -3.25 -2.36 12.83
N LEU A 63 -4.24 -1.70 13.41
CA LEU A 63 -4.39 -1.48 14.84
C LEU A 63 -5.57 -2.28 15.37
N ASP A 64 -5.50 -2.67 16.62
CA ASP A 64 -6.67 -3.17 17.32
C ASP A 64 -7.70 -2.04 17.56
N TYR A 65 -8.95 -2.39 17.83
CA TYR A 65 -10.04 -1.44 18.05
C TYR A 65 -9.81 -0.49 19.23
N THR A 66 -8.91 -0.82 20.15
CA THR A 66 -8.58 0.04 21.31
C THR A 66 -7.50 1.07 20.99
N LEU A 67 -6.89 0.98 19.81
CA LEU A 67 -5.69 1.73 19.41
C LEU A 67 -4.48 1.48 20.33
N GLY A 68 -4.53 0.40 21.09
CA GLY A 68 -3.50 0.05 22.07
C GLY A 68 -2.42 -0.86 21.52
N THR A 69 -2.71 -1.55 20.41
CA THR A 69 -1.82 -2.57 19.85
C THR A 69 -1.67 -2.38 18.35
N LEU A 70 -0.45 -2.21 17.89
CA LEU A 70 -0.08 -2.30 16.48
C LEU A 70 0.00 -3.79 16.11
N LEU A 71 -1.02 -4.30 15.40
CA LEU A 71 -1.15 -5.71 15.06
C LEU A 71 -0.20 -6.10 13.93
N PHE A 72 -0.10 -5.27 12.90
CA PHE A 72 0.99 -5.30 11.93
C PHE A 72 1.27 -3.91 11.36
N SER A 73 2.48 -3.72 10.84
CA SER A 73 2.86 -2.55 10.08
C SER A 73 4.05 -2.89 9.19
N SER A 74 3.99 -2.45 7.94
CA SER A 74 5.01 -2.70 6.92
C SER A 74 5.12 -1.53 5.96
N TYR A 75 6.31 -1.29 5.43
CA TYR A 75 6.47 -0.56 4.19
C TYR A 75 5.98 -1.40 3.00
N ILE A 76 5.75 -0.73 1.88
CA ILE A 76 5.53 -1.34 0.57
C ILE A 76 6.04 -0.40 -0.51
N GLY A 77 7.15 -0.76 -1.17
CA GLY A 77 7.77 0.03 -2.21
C GLY A 77 9.10 -0.56 -2.67
N GLY A 78 9.71 0.13 -3.62
CA GLY A 78 11.02 -0.19 -4.16
C GLY A 78 12.05 0.90 -3.86
N SER A 79 12.95 1.17 -4.81
CA SER A 79 14.07 2.09 -4.61
C SER A 79 13.76 3.57 -4.93
N SER A 80 12.56 3.87 -5.40
CA SER A 80 12.10 5.23 -5.76
C SER A 80 10.83 5.59 -4.98
N ASP A 81 10.05 6.58 -5.46
CA ASP A 81 8.83 7.01 -4.79
C ASP A 81 7.67 6.04 -5.01
N ASP A 82 7.06 5.64 -3.93
CA ASP A 82 5.91 4.75 -3.89
C ASP A 82 4.82 5.30 -2.97
N ALA A 83 3.55 5.11 -3.34
CA ALA A 83 2.44 5.63 -2.56
C ALA A 83 1.25 4.69 -2.55
N VAL A 84 0.69 4.47 -1.37
CA VAL A 84 -0.59 3.76 -1.18
C VAL A 84 -1.73 4.78 -1.18
N PHE A 85 -2.74 4.57 -2.02
CA PHE A 85 -3.91 5.44 -2.13
C PHE A 85 -5.18 4.80 -1.60
N SER A 86 -5.31 3.49 -1.72
CA SER A 86 -6.51 2.79 -1.29
C SER A 86 -6.20 1.38 -0.81
N ILE A 87 -7.02 0.93 0.13
CA ILE A 87 -6.96 -0.40 0.72
C ILE A 87 -8.36 -0.97 0.86
N ASP A 88 -8.48 -2.30 0.82
CA ASP A 88 -9.71 -3.01 1.17
C ASP A 88 -9.38 -4.41 1.70
N THR A 89 -10.27 -5.00 2.48
CA THR A 89 -10.09 -6.36 3.00
C THR A 89 -11.04 -7.35 2.33
N ASP A 90 -10.58 -8.58 2.18
CA ASP A 90 -11.45 -9.70 1.81
C ASP A 90 -12.06 -10.39 3.05
N ASP A 91 -12.85 -11.44 2.83
CA ASP A 91 -13.49 -12.23 3.88
C ASP A 91 -12.51 -13.08 4.73
N GLN A 92 -11.24 -13.14 4.32
CA GLN A 92 -10.14 -13.76 5.06
C GLN A 92 -9.27 -12.71 5.77
N TYR A 93 -9.70 -11.45 5.78
CA TYR A 93 -8.96 -10.31 6.36
C TYR A 93 -7.59 -10.07 5.72
N ARG A 94 -7.36 -10.56 4.50
CA ARG A 94 -6.19 -10.21 3.71
C ARG A 94 -6.40 -8.80 3.16
N LEU A 95 -5.32 -8.03 3.06
CA LEU A 95 -5.40 -6.63 2.68
C LEU A 95 -5.01 -6.44 1.22
N TYR A 96 -5.95 -6.02 0.39
CA TYR A 96 -5.68 -5.46 -0.92
C TYR A 96 -5.17 -4.03 -0.77
N VAL A 97 -4.12 -3.71 -1.51
CA VAL A 97 -3.43 -2.42 -1.48
C VAL A 97 -3.21 -1.96 -2.91
N THR A 98 -3.48 -0.69 -3.19
CA THR A 98 -3.23 -0.10 -4.50
C THR A 98 -2.76 1.33 -4.41
N GLY A 99 -2.09 1.79 -5.47
CA GLY A 99 -1.55 3.14 -5.53
C GLY A 99 -0.75 3.39 -6.80
N GLY A 100 0.33 4.13 -6.66
CA GLY A 100 1.30 4.41 -7.72
C GLY A 100 2.73 4.14 -7.28
N THR A 101 3.56 3.75 -8.24
CA THR A 101 4.98 3.47 -8.05
C THR A 101 5.83 4.08 -9.18
N VAL A 102 6.92 4.72 -8.82
CA VAL A 102 7.99 5.14 -9.74
C VAL A 102 9.12 4.10 -9.76
N SER A 103 9.09 3.17 -8.81
CA SER A 103 10.12 2.16 -8.63
C SER A 103 10.08 1.09 -9.72
N THR A 104 11.19 0.86 -10.39
CA THR A 104 11.34 -0.24 -11.37
C THR A 104 11.60 -1.59 -10.72
N ASP A 105 11.82 -1.60 -9.42
CA ASP A 105 12.08 -2.75 -8.56
C ASP A 105 11.01 -2.91 -7.45
N PHE A 106 9.81 -2.35 -7.67
CA PHE A 106 8.67 -2.57 -6.78
C PHE A 106 8.44 -4.07 -6.57
N PRO A 107 8.20 -4.54 -5.33
CA PRO A 107 8.11 -5.97 -5.04
C PRO A 107 6.91 -6.62 -5.73
N THR A 108 7.17 -7.50 -6.70
CA THR A 108 6.16 -8.27 -7.42
C THR A 108 6.20 -9.75 -7.02
N SER A 109 5.06 -10.43 -7.11
CA SER A 109 4.99 -11.86 -6.85
C SER A 109 5.51 -12.68 -8.04
N PRO A 110 5.96 -13.94 -7.83
CA PRO A 110 6.47 -14.79 -8.92
C PRO A 110 5.48 -15.03 -10.08
N ASN A 111 4.18 -14.92 -9.80
CA ASN A 111 3.12 -15.10 -10.79
C ASN A 111 2.39 -13.77 -11.10
N ALA A 112 3.08 -12.66 -10.98
CA ALA A 112 2.53 -11.34 -11.29
C ALA A 112 2.01 -11.32 -12.73
N TYR A 113 0.87 -10.65 -12.94
CA TYR A 113 0.36 -10.34 -14.29
C TYR A 113 1.42 -9.55 -15.09
N ASN A 114 2.04 -8.58 -14.41
CA ASN A 114 3.18 -7.86 -14.93
C ASN A 114 4.22 -7.66 -13.82
N ALA A 115 5.41 -8.23 -14.02
CA ALA A 115 6.49 -8.20 -13.03
C ALA A 115 7.47 -7.02 -13.23
N THR A 116 7.26 -6.21 -14.27
CA THR A 116 8.17 -5.11 -14.62
C THR A 116 7.41 -3.81 -14.79
N HIS A 117 8.05 -2.70 -14.43
CA HIS A 117 7.54 -1.35 -14.69
C HIS A 117 7.34 -1.16 -16.20
N ASN A 118 6.16 -0.68 -16.62
CA ASN A 118 5.76 -0.62 -18.02
C ASN A 118 6.34 0.59 -18.77
N GLY A 119 6.83 1.58 -18.05
CA GLY A 119 7.36 2.82 -18.60
C GLY A 119 6.59 4.05 -18.06
N GLY A 120 6.77 5.17 -18.72
CA GLY A 120 6.22 6.44 -18.22
C GLY A 120 6.87 6.90 -16.93
N SER A 121 6.21 7.81 -16.24
CA SER A 121 6.72 8.36 -14.98
C SER A 121 6.22 7.62 -13.74
N THR A 122 5.15 6.85 -13.86
CA THR A 122 4.50 6.15 -12.74
C THR A 122 3.63 5.04 -13.30
N ASP A 123 3.70 3.87 -12.70
CA ASP A 123 2.75 2.78 -12.91
C ASP A 123 1.84 2.62 -11.69
N ALA A 124 0.63 2.17 -11.92
CA ALA A 124 -0.22 1.65 -10.85
C ALA A 124 0.30 0.29 -10.38
N PHE A 125 0.01 -0.05 -9.13
CA PHE A 125 0.24 -1.40 -8.61
C PHE A 125 -1.00 -1.92 -7.87
N VAL A 126 -1.06 -3.23 -7.76
CA VAL A 126 -2.02 -3.95 -6.91
C VAL A 126 -1.27 -5.01 -6.13
N ALA A 127 -1.50 -5.04 -4.84
CA ALA A 127 -0.87 -5.99 -3.94
C ALA A 127 -1.89 -6.64 -3.00
N LEU A 128 -1.62 -7.86 -2.58
CA LEU A 128 -2.37 -8.61 -1.58
C LEU A 128 -1.44 -9.01 -0.45
N VAL A 129 -1.71 -8.51 0.73
CA VAL A 129 -0.93 -8.75 1.96
C VAL A 129 -1.67 -9.75 2.84
N SER A 130 -0.94 -10.66 3.48
CA SER A 130 -1.50 -11.61 4.44
C SER A 130 -2.16 -10.90 5.63
N TYR A 131 -3.10 -11.56 6.28
CA TYR A 131 -3.89 -10.99 7.38
C TYR A 131 -3.04 -10.49 8.56
N ASP A 132 -1.86 -11.05 8.72
CA ASP A 132 -0.89 -10.74 9.79
C ASP A 132 0.24 -9.80 9.34
N GLY A 133 0.23 -9.36 8.07
CA GLY A 133 1.23 -8.47 7.50
C GLY A 133 2.61 -9.08 7.29
N SER A 134 2.74 -10.41 7.38
CA SER A 134 4.03 -11.10 7.28
C SER A 134 4.45 -11.45 5.85
N THR A 135 3.49 -11.49 4.93
CA THR A 135 3.73 -12.00 3.58
C THR A 135 3.02 -11.17 2.53
N LEU A 136 3.73 -10.82 1.47
CA LEU A 136 3.17 -10.30 0.23
C LEU A 136 2.70 -11.50 -0.61
N LEU A 137 1.39 -11.80 -0.55
CA LEU A 137 0.79 -12.97 -1.18
C LEU A 137 0.67 -12.85 -2.70
N GLY A 138 0.47 -11.63 -3.19
CA GLY A 138 0.39 -11.30 -4.60
C GLY A 138 0.72 -9.85 -4.81
N SER A 139 1.41 -9.52 -5.91
CA SER A 139 1.68 -8.15 -6.28
C SER A 139 2.03 -8.07 -7.76
N THR A 140 1.57 -7.03 -8.42
CA THR A 140 1.77 -6.78 -9.85
C THR A 140 1.77 -5.30 -10.16
N TYR A 141 2.56 -4.89 -11.13
CA TYR A 141 2.33 -3.62 -11.80
C TYR A 141 1.06 -3.69 -12.64
N PHE A 142 0.45 -2.55 -12.85
CA PHE A 142 -0.74 -2.40 -13.68
C PHE A 142 -0.73 -1.05 -14.37
N GLY A 143 -0.58 -1.04 -15.68
CA GLY A 143 -0.49 0.20 -16.43
C GLY A 143 -0.02 -0.01 -17.87
N SER A 144 0.26 1.10 -18.52
CA SER A 144 0.73 1.24 -19.90
C SER A 144 2.18 1.75 -19.92
N SER A 145 2.67 2.15 -21.11
CA SER A 145 3.96 2.86 -21.22
C SER A 145 3.91 4.34 -20.85
N GLU A 146 2.76 4.81 -20.39
CA GLU A 146 2.51 6.21 -20.01
C GLU A 146 2.30 6.32 -18.49
N PHE A 147 1.81 7.46 -18.02
CA PHE A 147 1.47 7.67 -16.62
C PHE A 147 0.20 6.92 -16.22
N ASP A 148 0.29 6.07 -15.22
CA ASP A 148 -0.83 5.29 -14.68
C ASP A 148 -0.88 5.38 -13.15
N LEU A 149 -2.10 5.51 -12.60
CA LEU A 149 -2.34 5.47 -11.16
C LEU A 149 -3.61 4.69 -10.85
N SER A 150 -3.61 3.94 -9.77
CA SER A 150 -4.80 3.35 -9.19
C SER A 150 -5.22 4.11 -7.94
N TYR A 151 -6.45 4.61 -7.93
CA TYR A 151 -6.97 5.46 -6.85
C TYR A 151 -7.81 4.72 -5.84
N PHE A 152 -8.47 3.63 -6.27
CA PHE A 152 -9.37 2.86 -5.42
C PHE A 152 -9.27 1.38 -5.72
N VAL A 153 -9.34 0.58 -4.64
CA VAL A 153 -9.60 -0.85 -4.70
C VAL A 153 -10.81 -1.16 -3.83
N ARG A 154 -11.68 -2.04 -4.32
CA ARG A 154 -12.80 -2.61 -3.56
C ARG A 154 -12.95 -4.07 -3.90
N THR A 155 -13.25 -4.86 -2.91
CA THR A 155 -13.52 -6.29 -3.06
C THR A 155 -15.02 -6.54 -3.23
N ASP A 156 -15.36 -7.46 -4.12
CA ASP A 156 -16.73 -7.95 -4.21
C ASP A 156 -16.97 -9.12 -3.22
N ARG A 157 -18.22 -9.59 -3.15
CA ARG A 157 -18.61 -10.73 -2.29
C ARG A 157 -17.92 -12.06 -2.61
N HIS A 158 -17.15 -12.12 -3.69
CA HIS A 158 -16.38 -13.29 -4.11
C HIS A 158 -14.88 -13.08 -3.92
N ASN A 159 -14.51 -12.00 -3.21
CA ASN A 159 -13.12 -11.58 -2.96
C ASN A 159 -12.34 -11.17 -4.22
N ASN A 160 -13.04 -10.78 -5.30
CA ASN A 160 -12.38 -10.22 -6.47
C ASN A 160 -12.08 -8.74 -6.22
N PRO A 161 -10.83 -8.27 -6.43
CA PRO A 161 -10.52 -6.85 -6.36
C PRO A 161 -11.02 -6.13 -7.62
N HIS A 162 -11.71 -5.04 -7.43
CA HIS A 162 -12.08 -4.07 -8.45
C HIS A 162 -11.25 -2.82 -8.28
N ILE A 163 -10.58 -2.40 -9.34
CA ILE A 163 -9.64 -1.29 -9.31
C ILE A 163 -10.15 -0.17 -10.20
N PHE A 164 -10.05 1.06 -9.69
CA PHE A 164 -10.33 2.26 -10.45
C PHE A 164 -9.13 3.20 -10.40
N GLY A 165 -8.76 3.73 -11.55
CA GLY A 165 -7.61 4.60 -11.69
C GLY A 165 -7.68 5.47 -12.93
N GLN A 166 -6.54 6.00 -13.34
CA GLN A 166 -6.39 6.74 -14.59
C GLN A 166 -5.16 6.25 -15.35
N THR A 167 -5.21 6.42 -16.65
CA THR A 167 -4.09 6.23 -17.58
C THR A 167 -4.00 7.44 -18.51
N LYS A 168 -2.79 7.75 -18.98
CA LYS A 168 -2.55 8.69 -20.05
C LYS A 168 -2.26 8.01 -21.39
N ALA A 169 -2.37 6.68 -21.45
CA ALA A 169 -2.29 5.96 -22.72
C ALA A 169 -3.37 6.46 -23.70
N GLU A 170 -2.99 6.68 -24.97
CA GLU A 170 -3.87 7.00 -26.07
C GLU A 170 -4.50 5.75 -26.68
#